data_1f86a97faa93e7fc0d3b64e8916adc20
#
_entry.id   1f86a97faa93e7fc0d3b64e8916adc20
#
_cell.length_a   1.000
_cell.length_b   1.000
_cell.length_c   1.000
_cell.angle_alpha   90.00
_cell.angle_beta   90.00
_cell.angle_gamma   90.00
#
_symmetry.space_group_name_H-M   'P 1'
#
loop_
_entity.id
_entity.type
_entity.pdbx_description
1 polymer ?
#
loop_
_entity_poly.entity_id
_entity_poly.type
_entity_poly.pdbx_seq_one_letter_code
_entity_poly.pdbx_strand_id
1 'polypeptide(L)'
;MFDFFENNVENKISKREYYKGPFYEITPFSFQRVGFKQGKTIKDINKIKSTKGLYIYGFDKENNLIEVKEGISIPEQFYYQFLLYEKDYTKSVFFNNTKELLNVSFFIFDNNKRITKVYSKGTMGGGEEEYIYDDSNKLVKIIKKQFNKKCIQGGTLIHTFEYDDNKMLKSILKSPLDNNYSQTIWSR
;
A
#
# COMPACT_ATOMS: atom_id res chain seq x y z
N MET A 1 4.40 -2.58 21.93
CA MET A 1 3.52 -2.85 20.73
C MET A 1 4.34 -3.26 19.53
N PHE A 2 5.35 -2.48 19.12
CA PHE A 2 6.22 -2.81 17.99
C PHE A 2 6.84 -4.21 18.14
N ASP A 3 7.52 -4.48 19.25
CA ASP A 3 8.21 -5.76 19.48
C ASP A 3 7.27 -6.98 19.43
N PHE A 4 6.00 -6.80 19.77
CA PHE A 4 4.99 -7.85 19.60
C PHE A 4 4.80 -8.21 18.12
N PHE A 5 4.66 -7.20 17.23
CA PHE A 5 4.52 -7.46 15.79
C PHE A 5 5.81 -7.99 15.20
N GLU A 6 6.96 -7.38 15.51
CA GLU A 6 8.26 -7.80 15.01
C GLU A 6 8.53 -9.27 15.34
N ASN A 7 8.38 -9.69 16.60
CA ASN A 7 8.63 -11.06 17.02
C ASN A 7 7.66 -12.06 16.38
N ASN A 8 6.36 -11.73 16.29
CA ASN A 8 5.37 -12.60 15.67
C ASN A 8 5.59 -12.80 14.16
N VAL A 9 6.07 -11.76 13.47
CA VAL A 9 6.32 -11.80 12.03
C VAL A 9 7.68 -12.45 11.75
N GLU A 10 8.74 -12.10 12.48
CA GLU A 10 10.09 -12.62 12.27
C GLU A 10 10.13 -14.15 12.32
N ASN A 11 9.41 -14.76 13.25
CA ASN A 11 9.32 -16.22 13.39
C ASN A 11 8.56 -16.91 12.22
N LYS A 12 7.83 -16.16 11.41
CA LYS A 12 7.07 -16.68 10.25
C LYS A 12 7.77 -16.45 8.93
N ILE A 13 8.77 -15.56 8.87
CA ILE A 13 9.47 -15.24 7.63
C ILE A 13 10.24 -16.46 7.14
N SER A 14 9.92 -16.90 5.92
CA SER A 14 10.60 -18.00 5.23
C SER A 14 11.63 -17.49 4.21
N LYS A 15 11.41 -16.30 3.64
CA LYS A 15 12.32 -15.65 2.70
C LYS A 15 12.27 -14.14 2.80
N ARG A 16 13.36 -13.46 2.40
CA ARG A 16 13.41 -12.01 2.19
C ARG A 16 13.85 -11.67 0.78
N GLU A 17 13.27 -10.62 0.25
CA GLU A 17 13.62 -10.05 -1.04
C GLU A 17 14.00 -8.58 -0.88
N TYR A 18 14.95 -8.10 -1.69
CA TYR A 18 15.57 -6.78 -1.54
C TYR A 18 15.44 -5.99 -2.83
N TYR A 19 15.00 -4.73 -2.71
CA TYR A 19 14.76 -3.86 -3.86
C TYR A 19 15.26 -2.44 -3.61
N LYS A 20 15.68 -1.78 -4.69
CA LYS A 20 15.89 -0.34 -4.70
C LYS A 20 14.61 0.33 -5.18
N GLY A 21 13.87 0.94 -4.25
CA GLY A 21 12.52 1.46 -4.45
C GLY A 21 11.40 0.44 -4.19
N PRO A 22 10.14 0.89 -4.08
CA PRO A 22 8.99 0.04 -3.81
C PRO A 22 8.74 -0.92 -4.97
N PHE A 23 8.41 -2.18 -4.68
CA PHE A 23 8.24 -3.22 -5.71
C PHE A 23 6.89 -3.94 -5.64
N TYR A 24 6.41 -4.31 -4.45
CA TYR A 24 5.12 -4.96 -4.27
C TYR A 24 4.04 -3.95 -3.87
N GLU A 25 2.93 -3.97 -4.58
CA GLU A 25 1.75 -3.16 -4.27
C GLU A 25 0.85 -3.88 -3.26
N ILE A 26 0.45 -3.17 -2.20
CA ILE A 26 -0.50 -3.70 -1.22
C ILE A 26 -1.94 -3.46 -1.69
N THR A 27 -2.16 -2.34 -2.39
CA THR A 27 -3.45 -2.03 -3.02
C THR A 27 -3.28 -1.84 -4.53
N PRO A 28 -4.29 -2.18 -5.34
CA PRO A 28 -4.20 -2.09 -6.79
C PRO A 28 -3.80 -0.69 -7.26
N PHE A 29 -2.82 -0.64 -8.16
CA PHE A 29 -2.32 0.58 -8.79
C PHE A 29 -1.84 1.66 -7.80
N SER A 30 -1.38 1.25 -6.61
CA SER A 30 -0.93 2.21 -5.59
C SER A 30 0.25 3.04 -6.09
N PHE A 31 1.18 2.47 -6.84
CA PHE A 31 2.33 3.19 -7.38
C PHE A 31 1.91 4.21 -8.44
N GLN A 32 1.06 3.81 -9.38
CA GLN A 32 0.55 4.68 -10.43
C GLN A 32 -0.26 5.84 -9.84
N ARG A 33 -1.09 5.57 -8.81
CA ARG A 33 -1.90 6.60 -8.14
C ARG A 33 -1.07 7.68 -7.43
N VAL A 34 0.17 7.39 -7.05
CA VAL A 34 1.08 8.35 -6.37
C VAL A 34 2.29 8.73 -7.21
N GLY A 35 2.37 8.26 -8.46
CA GLY A 35 3.47 8.58 -9.38
C GLY A 35 4.80 7.90 -9.04
N PHE A 36 4.78 6.81 -8.30
CA PHE A 36 5.99 6.01 -8.04
C PHE A 36 6.31 5.09 -9.21
N LYS A 37 7.61 4.90 -9.43
CA LYS A 37 8.12 3.87 -10.34
C LYS A 37 8.43 2.61 -9.54
N GLN A 38 8.12 1.46 -10.12
CA GLN A 38 8.47 0.17 -9.53
C GLN A 38 9.99 0.06 -9.34
N GLY A 39 10.40 -0.42 -8.19
CA GLY A 39 11.79 -0.60 -7.80
C GLY A 39 12.49 -1.68 -8.61
N LYS A 40 13.80 -1.81 -8.41
CA LYS A 40 14.65 -2.81 -9.07
C LYS A 40 15.19 -3.79 -8.05
N THR A 41 15.20 -5.08 -8.41
CA THR A 41 15.75 -6.15 -7.58
C THR A 41 17.24 -5.91 -7.27
N ILE A 42 17.63 -6.12 -6.02
CA ILE A 42 19.01 -6.10 -5.56
C ILE A 42 19.49 -7.54 -5.44
N LYS A 43 20.47 -7.93 -6.28
CA LYS A 43 21.01 -9.28 -6.30
C LYS A 43 22.03 -9.55 -5.18
N ASP A 44 22.71 -8.50 -4.72
CA ASP A 44 23.78 -8.61 -3.71
C ASP A 44 23.61 -7.49 -2.68
N ILE A 45 23.04 -7.84 -1.51
CA ILE A 45 22.78 -6.92 -0.42
C ILE A 45 24.07 -6.35 0.18
N ASN A 46 25.19 -7.07 0.12
CA ASN A 46 26.47 -6.64 0.67
C ASN A 46 27.09 -5.44 -0.06
N LYS A 47 26.61 -5.17 -1.28
CA LYS A 47 27.04 -4.00 -2.07
C LYS A 47 26.28 -2.72 -1.76
N ILE A 48 25.27 -2.77 -0.89
CA ILE A 48 24.48 -1.60 -0.53
C ILE A 48 25.27 -0.72 0.43
N LYS A 49 25.54 0.52 0.00
CA LYS A 49 26.26 1.52 0.80
C LYS A 49 25.31 2.40 1.66
N SER A 50 24.03 2.38 1.38
CA SER A 50 23.03 3.22 2.09
C SER A 50 21.68 2.54 2.10
N THR A 51 21.02 2.59 3.25
CA THR A 51 19.65 2.08 3.43
C THR A 51 18.61 2.95 2.76
N LYS A 52 18.90 4.21 2.43
CA LYS A 52 17.93 5.13 1.78
C LYS A 52 17.31 4.51 0.53
N GLY A 53 15.99 4.31 0.56
CA GLY A 53 15.22 3.72 -0.54
C GLY A 53 15.52 2.23 -0.77
N LEU A 54 16.10 1.54 0.22
CA LEU A 54 16.14 0.09 0.29
C LEU A 54 14.79 -0.39 0.79
N TYR A 55 14.16 -1.31 0.06
CA TYR A 55 12.95 -2.01 0.48
C TYR A 55 13.29 -3.47 0.73
N ILE A 56 12.90 -3.98 1.89
CA ILE A 56 13.03 -5.38 2.28
C ILE A 56 11.62 -5.93 2.47
N TYR A 57 11.31 -6.99 1.74
CA TYR A 57 10.01 -7.66 1.81
C TYR A 57 10.20 -9.05 2.42
N GLY A 58 9.50 -9.32 3.51
CA GLY A 58 9.47 -10.61 4.21
C GLY A 58 8.21 -11.39 3.85
N PHE A 59 8.38 -12.66 3.48
CA PHE A 59 7.29 -13.55 3.09
C PHE A 59 7.24 -14.77 4.02
N ASP A 60 6.03 -15.24 4.31
CA ASP A 60 5.81 -16.50 5.02
C ASP A 60 5.98 -17.73 4.10
N LYS A 61 5.70 -18.92 4.63
CA LYS A 61 5.81 -20.20 3.89
C LYS A 61 4.79 -20.32 2.76
N GLU A 62 3.64 -19.68 2.89
CA GLU A 62 2.57 -19.61 1.89
C GLU A 62 2.81 -18.52 0.84
N ASN A 63 3.98 -17.84 0.91
CA ASN A 63 4.36 -16.72 0.06
C ASN A 63 3.48 -15.47 0.21
N ASN A 64 2.83 -15.28 1.36
CA ASN A 64 2.17 -14.04 1.70
C ASN A 64 3.20 -13.00 2.13
N LEU A 65 3.06 -11.76 1.67
CA LEU A 65 3.87 -10.62 2.14
C LEU A 65 3.46 -10.25 3.56
N ILE A 66 4.31 -10.47 4.54
CA ILE A 66 4.02 -10.23 5.97
C ILE A 66 4.83 -9.09 6.58
N GLU A 67 5.93 -8.68 5.95
CA GLU A 67 6.79 -7.57 6.40
C GLU A 67 7.23 -6.71 5.23
N VAL A 68 7.21 -5.38 5.42
CA VAL A 68 7.90 -4.42 4.56
C VAL A 68 8.76 -3.52 5.44
N LYS A 69 10.06 -3.43 5.14
CA LYS A 69 10.97 -2.44 5.72
C LYS A 69 11.38 -1.46 4.64
N GLU A 70 11.19 -0.16 4.89
CA GLU A 70 11.60 0.91 4.01
C GLU A 70 12.76 1.67 4.64
N GLY A 71 13.94 1.57 4.04
CA GLY A 71 15.17 2.23 4.51
C GLY A 71 15.13 3.73 4.26
N ILE A 72 15.41 4.49 5.30
CA ILE A 72 15.48 5.96 5.26
C ILE A 72 16.92 6.47 5.10
N SER A 73 17.09 7.80 5.12
CA SER A 73 18.42 8.43 4.96
C SER A 73 19.35 8.25 6.16
N ILE A 74 18.82 7.82 7.31
CA ILE A 74 19.60 7.54 8.51
C ILE A 74 20.10 6.08 8.40
N PRO A 75 21.40 5.83 8.56
CA PRO A 75 21.96 4.47 8.45
C PRO A 75 21.24 3.47 9.35
N GLU A 76 20.96 2.29 8.82
CA GLU A 76 20.36 1.15 9.53
C GLU A 76 18.96 1.43 10.12
N GLN A 77 18.31 2.52 9.74
CA GLN A 77 16.96 2.84 10.19
C GLN A 77 15.94 2.64 9.07
N PHE A 78 14.76 2.12 9.48
CA PHE A 78 13.67 1.75 8.59
C PHE A 78 12.33 2.25 9.13
N TYR A 79 11.39 2.48 8.24
CA TYR A 79 9.97 2.36 8.53
C TYR A 79 9.56 0.90 8.40
N TYR A 80 8.57 0.49 9.17
CA TYR A 80 8.15 -0.91 9.26
C TYR A 80 6.66 -1.03 8.99
N GLN A 81 6.30 -1.97 8.15
CA GLN A 81 4.91 -2.34 7.93
C GLN A 81 4.76 -3.86 8.12
N PHE A 82 3.83 -4.24 8.98
CA PHE A 82 3.48 -5.64 9.21
C PHE A 82 2.08 -5.91 8.68
N LEU A 83 1.91 -7.03 7.97
CA LEU A 83 0.64 -7.48 7.45
C LEU A 83 0.22 -8.77 8.15
N LEU A 84 -0.99 -8.79 8.68
CA LEU A 84 -1.60 -9.92 9.36
C LEU A 84 -2.85 -10.33 8.59
N TYR A 85 -2.83 -11.57 8.10
CA TYR A 85 -3.90 -12.13 7.31
C TYR A 85 -4.89 -12.86 8.21
N GLU A 86 -6.15 -12.45 8.12
CA GLU A 86 -7.29 -13.07 8.76
C GLU A 86 -8.23 -13.61 7.67
N LYS A 87 -9.26 -14.36 8.07
CA LYS A 87 -10.18 -14.99 7.13
C LYS A 87 -10.84 -14.01 6.16
N ASP A 88 -11.31 -12.88 6.67
CA ASP A 88 -12.15 -11.94 5.92
C ASP A 88 -11.47 -10.59 5.66
N TYR A 89 -10.29 -10.36 6.24
CA TYR A 89 -9.54 -9.11 6.06
C TYR A 89 -8.03 -9.31 6.25
N THR A 90 -7.26 -8.37 5.75
CA THR A 90 -5.84 -8.20 6.12
C THR A 90 -5.68 -6.93 6.93
N LYS A 91 -5.00 -7.02 8.05
CA LYS A 91 -4.62 -5.87 8.86
C LYS A 91 -3.19 -5.47 8.55
N SER A 92 -2.96 -4.18 8.30
CA SER A 92 -1.63 -3.59 8.20
C SER A 92 -1.36 -2.66 9.37
N VAL A 93 -0.18 -2.75 9.95
CA VAL A 93 0.27 -1.89 11.04
C VAL A 93 1.59 -1.24 10.61
N PHE A 94 1.64 0.09 10.59
CA PHE A 94 2.78 0.85 10.09
C PHE A 94 3.44 1.68 11.19
N PHE A 95 4.74 1.53 11.35
CA PHE A 95 5.57 2.19 12.37
C PHE A 95 6.66 3.05 11.71
N ASN A 96 7.04 4.13 12.38
CA ASN A 96 8.20 4.92 11.99
C ASN A 96 9.53 4.26 12.44
N ASN A 97 10.63 4.92 12.13
CA ASN A 97 11.98 4.49 12.49
C ASN A 97 12.28 4.52 14.01
N THR A 98 11.48 5.23 14.81
CA THR A 98 11.53 5.22 16.29
C THR A 98 10.56 4.21 16.89
N LYS A 99 9.98 3.32 16.06
CA LYS A 99 9.03 2.27 16.45
C LYS A 99 7.71 2.78 17.03
N GLU A 100 7.33 4.02 16.69
CA GLU A 100 6.04 4.60 17.04
C GLU A 100 5.01 4.24 15.98
N LEU A 101 3.80 3.88 16.42
CA LEU A 101 2.68 3.57 15.53
C LEU A 101 2.25 4.80 14.75
N LEU A 102 2.32 4.74 13.42
CA LEU A 102 1.86 5.80 12.52
C LEU A 102 0.45 5.55 11.98
N ASN A 103 0.15 4.29 11.59
CA ASN A 103 -1.11 3.97 10.93
C ASN A 103 -1.51 2.51 11.14
N VAL A 104 -2.81 2.26 11.19
CA VAL A 104 -3.42 0.92 11.08
C VAL A 104 -4.40 0.96 9.92
N SER A 105 -4.36 -0.07 9.07
CA SER A 105 -5.29 -0.22 7.95
C SER A 105 -5.89 -1.62 7.93
N PHE A 106 -7.14 -1.71 7.46
CA PHE A 106 -7.87 -2.96 7.25
C PHE A 106 -8.28 -3.04 5.79
N PHE A 107 -7.90 -4.12 5.13
CA PHE A 107 -8.22 -4.42 3.74
C PHE A 107 -9.30 -5.49 3.73
N ILE A 108 -10.47 -5.18 3.22
CA ILE A 108 -11.63 -6.07 3.14
C ILE A 108 -11.70 -6.65 1.72
N PHE A 109 -11.91 -7.96 1.63
CA PHE A 109 -11.94 -8.68 0.36
C PHE A 109 -13.34 -9.22 0.06
N ASP A 110 -13.65 -9.35 -1.23
CA ASP A 110 -14.78 -10.14 -1.69
C ASP A 110 -14.42 -11.64 -1.83
N ASN A 111 -15.40 -12.43 -2.24
CA ASN A 111 -15.23 -13.87 -2.47
C ASN A 111 -14.19 -14.19 -3.56
N ASN A 112 -13.87 -13.25 -4.44
CA ASN A 112 -12.86 -13.40 -5.49
C ASN A 112 -11.46 -12.93 -5.02
N LYS A 113 -11.29 -12.65 -3.72
CA LYS A 113 -10.06 -12.13 -3.11
C LYS A 113 -9.62 -10.75 -3.65
N ARG A 114 -10.57 -9.94 -4.14
CA ARG A 114 -10.31 -8.56 -4.55
C ARG A 114 -10.58 -7.63 -3.38
N ILE A 115 -9.75 -6.60 -3.21
CA ILE A 115 -10.00 -5.55 -2.20
C ILE A 115 -11.26 -4.79 -2.60
N THR A 116 -12.25 -4.74 -1.73
CA THR A 116 -13.48 -3.97 -1.92
C THR A 116 -13.50 -2.71 -1.08
N LYS A 117 -12.87 -2.74 0.11
CA LYS A 117 -12.77 -1.58 1.00
C LYS A 117 -11.42 -1.55 1.71
N VAL A 118 -10.96 -0.34 1.99
CA VAL A 118 -9.83 -0.11 2.88
C VAL A 118 -10.24 0.93 3.92
N TYR A 119 -10.05 0.61 5.18
CA TYR A 119 -10.19 1.56 6.29
C TYR A 119 -8.82 1.84 6.87
N SER A 120 -8.50 3.09 7.12
CA SER A 120 -7.23 3.47 7.72
C SER A 120 -7.40 4.50 8.83
N LYS A 121 -6.60 4.38 9.89
CA LYS A 121 -6.50 5.36 10.96
C LYS A 121 -5.04 5.54 11.36
N GLY A 122 -4.59 6.78 11.36
CA GLY A 122 -3.24 7.15 11.75
C GLY A 122 -3.22 8.38 12.64
N THR A 123 -2.01 8.79 13.00
CA THR A 123 -1.75 9.93 13.88
C THR A 123 -2.22 11.27 13.27
N MET A 124 -2.30 11.37 11.96
CA MET A 124 -2.72 12.58 11.24
C MET A 124 -4.19 12.59 10.80
N GLY A 125 -4.90 11.48 11.00
CA GLY A 125 -6.29 11.32 10.56
C GLY A 125 -6.55 9.90 10.06
N GLY A 126 -7.49 9.75 9.14
CA GLY A 126 -7.85 8.45 8.58
C GLY A 126 -8.41 8.54 7.17
N GLY A 127 -8.80 7.41 6.64
CA GLY A 127 -9.42 7.31 5.32
C GLY A 127 -10.28 6.06 5.19
N GLU A 128 -11.19 6.14 4.23
CA GLU A 128 -11.96 5.03 3.71
C GLU A 128 -11.79 5.03 2.20
N GLU A 129 -11.45 3.89 1.61
CA GLU A 129 -11.43 3.69 0.17
C GLU A 129 -12.43 2.59 -0.19
N GLU A 130 -13.26 2.82 -1.20
CA GLU A 130 -14.16 1.84 -1.79
C GLU A 130 -13.71 1.55 -3.21
N TYR A 131 -13.55 0.25 -3.54
CA TYR A 131 -13.05 -0.24 -4.82
C TYR A 131 -14.18 -0.82 -5.63
N ILE A 132 -14.42 -0.29 -6.82
CA ILE A 132 -15.51 -0.66 -7.71
C ILE A 132 -14.93 -1.34 -8.94
N TYR A 133 -15.42 -2.54 -9.23
CA TYR A 133 -15.01 -3.36 -10.36
C TYR A 133 -16.17 -3.48 -11.36
N ASP A 134 -15.84 -3.60 -12.65
CA ASP A 134 -16.81 -3.92 -13.69
C ASP A 134 -17.11 -5.43 -13.76
N ASP A 135 -18.02 -5.81 -14.65
CA ASP A 135 -18.42 -7.22 -14.85
C ASP A 135 -17.26 -8.08 -15.38
N SER A 136 -16.23 -7.47 -15.97
CA SER A 136 -15.01 -8.17 -16.42
C SER A 136 -13.92 -8.25 -15.34
N ASN A 137 -14.25 -7.91 -14.09
CA ASN A 137 -13.34 -7.89 -12.92
C ASN A 137 -12.22 -6.84 -12.99
N LYS A 138 -12.35 -5.80 -13.80
CA LYS A 138 -11.39 -4.68 -13.82
C LYS A 138 -11.78 -3.63 -12.79
N LEU A 139 -10.79 -3.08 -12.10
CA LEU A 139 -10.98 -1.95 -11.21
C LEU A 139 -11.28 -0.69 -12.05
N VAL A 140 -12.50 -0.17 -11.96
CA VAL A 140 -12.91 1.01 -12.72
C VAL A 140 -12.93 2.28 -11.90
N LYS A 141 -13.07 2.18 -10.57
CA LYS A 141 -13.14 3.35 -9.71
C LYS A 141 -12.65 3.05 -8.29
N ILE A 142 -12.03 4.05 -7.66
CA ILE A 142 -11.83 4.09 -6.21
C ILE A 142 -12.43 5.40 -5.70
N ILE A 143 -13.30 5.30 -4.70
CA ILE A 143 -13.84 6.45 -3.97
C ILE A 143 -13.08 6.53 -2.65
N LYS A 144 -12.37 7.64 -2.42
CA LYS A 144 -11.56 7.87 -1.24
C LYS A 144 -12.09 9.01 -0.41
N LYS A 145 -12.55 8.71 0.81
CA LYS A 145 -12.93 9.70 1.82
C LYS A 145 -11.77 9.90 2.78
N GLN A 146 -11.49 11.15 3.12
CA GLN A 146 -10.44 11.51 4.06
C GLN A 146 -11.06 12.09 5.33
N PHE A 147 -10.48 11.75 6.47
CA PHE A 147 -10.92 12.22 7.79
C PHE A 147 -9.73 12.83 8.53
N ASN A 148 -9.97 13.94 9.21
CA ASN A 148 -8.97 14.55 10.08
C ASN A 148 -8.80 13.77 11.41
N LYS A 149 -7.92 14.24 12.29
CA LYS A 149 -7.67 13.62 13.62
C LYS A 149 -8.93 13.48 14.47
N LYS A 150 -9.91 14.39 14.31
CA LYS A 150 -11.19 14.39 15.03
C LYS A 150 -12.27 13.55 14.35
N CYS A 151 -11.90 12.76 13.33
CA CYS A 151 -12.81 11.94 12.52
C CYS A 151 -13.87 12.77 11.76
N ILE A 152 -13.63 14.07 11.53
CA ILE A 152 -14.47 14.90 10.69
C ILE A 152 -14.06 14.64 9.24
N GLN A 153 -15.03 14.33 8.40
CA GLN A 153 -14.81 14.12 6.98
C GLN A 153 -14.36 15.44 6.33
N GLY A 154 -13.25 15.37 5.61
CA GLY A 154 -12.76 16.44 4.73
C GLY A 154 -13.23 16.22 3.29
N GLY A 155 -12.26 16.14 2.36
CA GLY A 155 -12.57 15.92 0.95
C GLY A 155 -12.88 14.46 0.62
N THR A 156 -13.64 14.27 -0.46
CA THR A 156 -13.78 12.98 -1.16
C THR A 156 -13.11 13.08 -2.51
N LEU A 157 -12.26 12.11 -2.83
CA LEU A 157 -11.55 12.01 -4.10
C LEU A 157 -12.00 10.75 -4.84
N ILE A 158 -12.11 10.86 -6.16
CA ILE A 158 -12.40 9.74 -7.04
C ILE A 158 -11.19 9.50 -7.92
N HIS A 159 -10.72 8.24 -8.00
CA HIS A 159 -9.81 7.79 -9.03
C HIS A 159 -10.61 6.95 -10.04
N THR A 160 -10.55 7.32 -11.31
CA THR A 160 -11.18 6.58 -12.41
C THR A 160 -10.08 5.94 -13.25
N PHE A 161 -10.25 4.67 -13.58
CA PHE A 161 -9.29 3.85 -14.32
C PHE A 161 -9.80 3.62 -15.73
N GLU A 162 -9.02 4.01 -16.72
CA GLU A 162 -9.32 3.83 -18.15
C GLU A 162 -8.40 2.74 -18.71
N TYR A 163 -8.96 1.90 -19.57
CA TYR A 163 -8.25 0.79 -20.21
C TYR A 163 -8.29 0.95 -21.72
N ASP A 164 -7.25 0.50 -22.39
CA ASP A 164 -7.19 0.42 -23.85
C ASP A 164 -7.95 -0.83 -24.40
N ASP A 165 -8.04 -0.94 -25.73
CA ASP A 165 -8.71 -2.06 -26.40
C ASP A 165 -8.08 -3.43 -26.08
N ASN A 166 -6.79 -3.44 -25.68
CA ASN A 166 -6.07 -4.64 -25.24
C ASN A 166 -6.29 -4.95 -23.75
N LYS A 167 -7.22 -4.22 -23.09
CA LYS A 167 -7.53 -4.36 -21.67
C LYS A 167 -6.38 -3.97 -20.73
N MET A 168 -5.39 -3.23 -21.22
CA MET A 168 -4.29 -2.71 -20.41
C MET A 168 -4.66 -1.34 -19.85
N LEU A 169 -4.22 -1.05 -18.61
CA LEU A 169 -4.44 0.26 -18.01
C LEU A 169 -3.83 1.35 -18.91
N LYS A 170 -4.65 2.31 -19.31
CA LYS A 170 -4.29 3.44 -20.17
C LYS A 170 -4.02 4.70 -19.37
N SER A 171 -4.92 5.05 -18.46
CA SER A 171 -4.79 6.25 -17.62
C SER A 171 -5.51 6.12 -16.29
N ILE A 172 -5.11 6.96 -15.33
CA ILE A 172 -5.81 7.17 -14.07
C ILE A 172 -6.14 8.65 -13.96
N LEU A 173 -7.42 8.95 -13.82
CA LEU A 173 -7.93 10.30 -13.58
C LEU A 173 -8.23 10.46 -12.10
N LYS A 174 -7.95 11.64 -11.55
CA LYS A 174 -8.28 12.02 -10.18
C LYS A 174 -9.19 13.25 -10.21
N SER A 175 -10.33 13.18 -9.53
CA SER A 175 -11.28 14.28 -9.38
C SER A 175 -11.78 14.37 -7.94
N PRO A 176 -12.06 15.59 -7.42
CA PRO A 176 -12.91 15.76 -6.23
C PRO A 176 -14.34 15.32 -6.56
N LEU A 177 -15.10 14.82 -5.55
CA LEU A 177 -16.49 14.41 -5.75
C LEU A 177 -17.40 15.57 -6.20
N ASP A 178 -17.14 16.77 -5.64
CA ASP A 178 -18.01 17.94 -5.78
C ASP A 178 -17.55 18.88 -6.93
N ASN A 179 -16.66 18.42 -7.80
CA ASN A 179 -16.09 19.25 -8.85
C ASN A 179 -15.98 18.48 -10.18
N ASN A 180 -16.39 19.10 -11.27
CA ASN A 180 -16.28 18.52 -12.61
C ASN A 180 -14.84 18.52 -13.18
N TYR A 181 -13.87 19.05 -12.41
CA TYR A 181 -12.46 19.04 -12.81
C TYR A 181 -11.83 17.68 -12.53
N SER A 182 -11.25 17.09 -13.57
CA SER A 182 -10.42 15.87 -13.43
C SER A 182 -9.01 16.14 -13.90
N GLN A 183 -8.05 15.55 -13.22
CA GLN A 183 -6.63 15.61 -13.56
C GLN A 183 -6.12 14.21 -13.86
N THR A 184 -5.45 14.04 -15.00
CA THR A 184 -4.70 12.81 -15.28
C THR A 184 -3.48 12.76 -14.36
N ILE A 185 -3.44 11.77 -13.47
CA ILE A 185 -2.31 11.58 -12.52
C ILE A 185 -1.34 10.50 -12.99
N TRP A 186 -1.76 9.67 -13.93
CA TRP A 186 -0.92 8.67 -14.57
C TRP A 186 -1.44 8.36 -15.98
N SER A 187 -0.53 8.19 -16.92
CA SER A 187 -0.81 7.67 -18.28
C SER A 187 0.36 6.81 -18.75
N ARG A 188 0.05 5.81 -19.57
CA ARG A 188 1.01 4.91 -20.19
C ARG A 188 1.76 5.60 -21.32
#